data_6502aa342cc5651b016c51de084abffd
#
_entry.id   6502aa342cc5651b016c51de084abffd
#
_cell.length_a   1.000
_cell.length_b   1.000
_cell.length_c   1.000
_cell.angle_alpha   90.00
_cell.angle_beta   90.00
_cell.angle_gamma   90.00
#
_symmetry.space_group_name_H-M   'P 1'
#
loop_
_entity.id
_entity.type
_entity.pdbx_description
1 polymer ?
#
loop_
_entity_poly.entity_id
_entity_poly.type
_entity_poly.pdbx_seq_one_letter_code
_entity_poly.pdbx_strand_id
1 'polypeptide(L)'
;LSSYVPFLLQNISRKGKIKLSKRYSRLQKGMVIIMKQTVNEKIINVANGRQKADLVLKNANIINVFTESIETGDVAIADGMIAGIGSYEGVCEKDMTGKYVCPGFIDGHIHLESSMVAPTEFEKAVLPHGTTAVITDPHEIANVAGSRGIDFMLKYTEDMTMDVFFVVPSCVPATALDESGACLEAEDIAPFYSNPRVIGLAEMMNSFGVNQADPAILDKIHVTLEHGGIIDGHAPLLSGRELNGYVAAGIRSDHECSNADEAKEKFARGQWIMIREGTAAHNLDALLPLFEAPYAQRIMLVTDDKHPCDLLRDGHIDAIVRKAVQKGVNPILAIKAGTFNAAAYFGLKDNGAIAPGYHADIAVLDNLTDLNVLEVYKDGELAAENGKSLVESSVPEMVQSVTDRVYHSFHVDPVQPEQLAMEELGEHIRVIDLNAHELLTAERIADCTSQSGCAAGVNLTEDIVKIVALERHKN
;
A
#
# COMPACT_ATOMS: atom_id res chain seq x y z
N LEU A 1 -23.17 35.68 -8.36
CA LEU A 1 -22.02 34.75 -8.56
C LEU A 1 -21.46 34.82 -9.99
N SER A 2 -21.31 36.00 -10.55
CA SER A 2 -20.76 36.16 -11.92
C SER A 2 -19.89 37.42 -12.08
N SER A 3 -19.04 37.76 -11.12
CA SER A 3 -18.25 38.98 -11.19
C SER A 3 -16.85 38.96 -10.58
N TYR A 4 -16.14 37.78 -10.58
CA TYR A 4 -14.78 37.72 -10.02
C TYR A 4 -13.74 36.98 -10.87
N VAL A 5 -13.85 36.97 -12.19
CA VAL A 5 -12.89 36.28 -13.08
C VAL A 5 -12.36 37.16 -14.24
N PRO A 6 -12.02 38.43 -14.10
CA PRO A 6 -11.17 39.04 -15.12
C PRO A 6 -9.92 39.75 -14.62
N PHE A 7 -9.34 39.48 -13.45
CA PHE A 7 -8.20 40.32 -13.00
C PHE A 7 -6.83 39.62 -12.96
N LEU A 8 -6.70 38.38 -13.39
CA LEU A 8 -5.43 37.63 -13.34
C LEU A 8 -4.77 37.34 -14.71
N LEU A 9 -5.30 37.88 -15.81
CA LEU A 9 -4.78 37.57 -17.16
C LEU A 9 -4.04 38.71 -17.86
N GLN A 10 -3.64 39.79 -17.17
CA GLN A 10 -3.03 40.94 -17.86
C GLN A 10 -1.55 41.22 -17.61
N ASN A 11 -0.77 40.35 -16.97
CA ASN A 11 0.67 40.60 -16.75
C ASN A 11 1.58 39.40 -17.00
N ILE A 12 1.44 38.70 -18.14
CA ILE A 12 2.53 37.82 -18.63
C ILE A 12 2.77 38.14 -20.11
N SER A 13 3.60 39.13 -20.34
CA SER A 13 4.19 39.45 -21.65
C SER A 13 5.68 39.11 -21.62
N ARG A 14 6.05 38.19 -22.49
CA ARG A 14 7.35 38.00 -23.15
C ARG A 14 8.55 37.52 -22.31
N LYS A 15 8.93 36.31 -22.62
CA LYS A 15 10.19 35.56 -22.48
C LYS A 15 10.21 34.52 -21.36
N GLY A 16 9.97 33.31 -21.78
CA GLY A 16 10.19 32.09 -21.00
C GLY A 16 9.23 31.01 -21.47
N LYS A 17 9.70 30.06 -22.28
CA LYS A 17 8.96 28.81 -22.50
C LYS A 17 8.96 28.05 -21.16
N ILE A 18 7.97 28.34 -20.34
CA ILE A 18 7.66 27.48 -19.19
C ILE A 18 7.03 26.24 -19.81
N LYS A 19 7.69 25.09 -19.71
CA LYS A 19 7.06 23.79 -19.81
C LYS A 19 6.01 23.72 -18.70
N LEU A 20 4.78 24.14 -19.00
CA LEU A 20 3.64 23.80 -18.18
C LEU A 20 3.54 22.27 -18.20
N SER A 21 3.89 21.64 -17.09
CA SER A 21 3.81 20.19 -16.96
C SER A 21 2.35 19.77 -17.21
N LYS A 22 2.15 18.67 -17.90
CA LYS A 22 0.84 18.03 -18.12
C LYS A 22 0.09 17.76 -16.80
N ARG A 23 0.76 17.82 -15.66
CA ARG A 23 0.21 17.77 -14.29
C ARG A 23 -0.79 18.91 -13.97
N TYR A 24 -0.62 20.11 -14.51
CA TYR A 24 -1.58 21.21 -14.27
C TYR A 24 -2.97 20.92 -14.86
N SER A 25 -3.09 20.04 -15.82
CA SER A 25 -4.40 19.60 -16.34
C SER A 25 -5.14 18.63 -15.38
N ARG A 26 -4.43 17.98 -14.46
CA ARG A 26 -5.04 17.14 -13.39
C ARG A 26 -5.59 18.02 -12.25
N LEU A 27 -4.92 19.11 -11.90
CA LEU A 27 -5.33 19.98 -10.77
C LEU A 27 -6.62 20.80 -11.02
N GLN A 28 -7.02 21.05 -12.27
CA GLN A 28 -8.31 21.69 -12.57
C GLN A 28 -9.52 20.72 -12.47
N LYS A 29 -9.31 19.45 -12.13
CA LYS A 29 -10.35 18.44 -12.04
C LYS A 29 -10.89 18.20 -10.61
N GLY A 30 -10.52 19.01 -9.63
CA GLY A 30 -11.05 18.98 -8.26
C GLY A 30 -12.49 19.50 -8.08
N MET A 31 -13.27 19.56 -9.14
CA MET A 31 -14.74 19.62 -9.07
C MET A 31 -15.28 18.22 -9.33
N VAL A 32 -16.20 17.77 -8.51
CA VAL A 32 -17.01 16.57 -8.69
C VAL A 32 -17.53 16.53 -10.13
N ILE A 33 -16.70 16.05 -11.03
CA ILE A 33 -17.11 15.61 -12.34
C ILE A 33 -17.11 14.09 -12.21
N ILE A 34 -18.28 13.48 -12.25
CA ILE A 34 -18.41 12.14 -12.78
C ILE A 34 -17.60 12.19 -14.07
N MET A 35 -16.36 11.71 -14.04
CA MET A 35 -15.50 11.70 -15.22
C MET A 35 -16.23 10.84 -16.24
N LYS A 36 -16.93 11.47 -17.18
CA LYS A 36 -17.23 10.81 -18.43
C LYS A 36 -15.88 10.36 -18.93
N GLN A 37 -15.67 9.07 -19.02
CA GLN A 37 -14.53 8.48 -19.72
C GLN A 37 -14.52 9.10 -21.11
N THR A 38 -13.67 10.10 -21.33
CA THR A 38 -13.56 10.75 -22.63
C THR A 38 -12.70 9.83 -23.47
N VAL A 39 -13.29 9.32 -24.55
CA VAL A 39 -12.57 8.52 -25.53
C VAL A 39 -11.36 9.32 -26.03
N ASN A 40 -10.15 8.82 -25.83
CA ASN A 40 -8.94 9.48 -26.29
C ASN A 40 -8.69 9.11 -27.77
N GLU A 41 -8.94 10.05 -28.67
CA GLU A 41 -8.79 9.88 -30.11
C GLU A 41 -7.34 9.54 -30.51
N LYS A 42 -6.34 10.10 -29.84
CA LYS A 42 -4.93 9.82 -30.11
C LYS A 42 -4.59 8.35 -29.82
N ILE A 43 -5.04 7.80 -28.68
CA ILE A 43 -4.83 6.39 -28.35
C ILE A 43 -5.41 5.50 -29.44
N ILE A 44 -6.65 5.77 -29.88
CA ILE A 44 -7.31 5.00 -30.95
C ILE A 44 -6.53 5.10 -32.27
N ASN A 45 -6.02 6.28 -32.62
CA ASN A 45 -5.25 6.47 -33.85
C ASN A 45 -3.92 5.74 -33.81
N VAL A 46 -3.23 5.74 -32.67
CA VAL A 46 -2.01 4.97 -32.46
C VAL A 46 -2.31 3.47 -32.50
N ALA A 47 -3.34 3.01 -31.79
CA ALA A 47 -3.75 1.61 -31.76
C ALA A 47 -4.03 1.04 -33.17
N ASN A 48 -4.59 1.86 -34.04
CA ASN A 48 -4.87 1.48 -35.44
C ASN A 48 -3.72 1.77 -36.44
N GLY A 49 -2.54 2.18 -35.93
CA GLY A 49 -1.38 2.47 -36.81
C GLY A 49 -1.52 3.73 -37.68
N ARG A 50 -2.51 4.59 -37.42
CA ARG A 50 -2.73 5.84 -38.15
C ARG A 50 -1.85 6.98 -37.67
N GLN A 51 -1.28 6.85 -36.48
CA GLN A 51 -0.39 7.81 -35.87
C GLN A 51 0.71 7.07 -35.12
N LYS A 52 1.94 7.63 -35.10
CA LYS A 52 3.03 7.10 -34.27
C LYS A 52 2.73 7.24 -32.79
N ALA A 53 3.13 6.24 -32.02
CA ALA A 53 3.13 6.29 -30.55
C ALA A 53 4.12 7.34 -30.04
N ASP A 54 3.93 7.82 -28.82
CA ASP A 54 4.91 8.70 -28.13
C ASP A 54 6.18 7.89 -27.79
N LEU A 55 5.98 6.67 -27.29
CA LEU A 55 7.03 5.69 -26.96
C LEU A 55 6.60 4.31 -27.43
N VAL A 56 7.54 3.54 -27.98
CA VAL A 56 7.36 2.11 -28.25
C VAL A 56 8.47 1.33 -27.58
N LEU A 57 8.08 0.39 -26.72
CA LEU A 57 8.97 -0.63 -26.20
C LEU A 57 8.99 -1.79 -27.20
N LYS A 58 10.10 -1.90 -27.94
CA LYS A 58 10.24 -2.80 -29.11
C LYS A 58 10.67 -4.20 -28.69
N ASN A 59 10.13 -5.23 -29.35
CA ASN A 59 10.59 -6.62 -29.25
C ASN A 59 10.56 -7.19 -27.81
N ALA A 60 9.58 -6.80 -27.01
CA ALA A 60 9.48 -7.21 -25.60
C ALA A 60 8.88 -8.62 -25.46
N ASN A 61 9.28 -9.34 -24.41
CA ASN A 61 8.53 -10.47 -23.87
C ASN A 61 7.51 -9.89 -22.87
N ILE A 62 6.24 -9.84 -23.26
CA ILE A 62 5.17 -9.17 -22.53
C ILE A 62 4.49 -10.18 -21.61
N ILE A 63 4.43 -9.90 -20.32
CA ILE A 63 3.69 -10.72 -19.35
C ILE A 63 2.21 -10.37 -19.45
N ASN A 64 1.42 -11.30 -20.00
CA ASN A 64 -0.02 -11.18 -20.09
C ASN A 64 -0.67 -11.81 -18.87
N VAL A 65 -1.14 -10.96 -17.94
CA VAL A 65 -1.76 -11.39 -16.66
C VAL A 65 -3.17 -11.96 -16.84
N PHE A 66 -3.83 -11.71 -17.98
CA PHE A 66 -5.17 -12.23 -18.29
C PHE A 66 -5.13 -13.68 -18.75
N THR A 67 -4.17 -14.00 -19.62
CA THR A 67 -4.01 -15.33 -20.22
C THR A 67 -2.95 -16.18 -19.51
N GLU A 68 -2.25 -15.58 -18.54
CA GLU A 68 -1.16 -16.20 -17.78
C GLU A 68 -0.07 -16.76 -18.72
N SER A 69 0.28 -15.97 -19.75
CA SER A 69 1.24 -16.36 -20.79
C SER A 69 2.20 -15.22 -21.12
N ILE A 70 3.20 -15.53 -21.94
CA ILE A 70 4.15 -14.55 -22.47
C ILE A 70 3.86 -14.33 -23.94
N GLU A 71 3.69 -13.07 -24.35
CA GLU A 71 3.56 -12.65 -25.74
C GLU A 71 4.83 -11.92 -26.17
N THR A 72 5.23 -12.06 -27.44
CA THR A 72 6.35 -11.27 -27.98
C THR A 72 5.82 -10.21 -28.91
N GLY A 73 6.21 -8.96 -28.70
CA GLY A 73 5.73 -7.84 -29.52
C GLY A 73 6.24 -6.49 -29.00
N ASP A 74 5.73 -5.44 -29.64
CA ASP A 74 5.95 -4.06 -29.21
C ASP A 74 4.83 -3.63 -28.29
N VAL A 75 5.14 -2.77 -27.31
CA VAL A 75 4.15 -2.06 -26.50
C VAL A 75 4.15 -0.59 -26.94
N ALA A 76 3.05 -0.14 -27.55
CA ALA A 76 2.86 1.22 -28.00
C ALA A 76 2.19 2.07 -26.90
N ILE A 77 2.77 3.22 -26.58
CA ILE A 77 2.33 4.10 -25.50
C ILE A 77 2.01 5.48 -26.08
N ALA A 78 0.88 6.04 -25.69
CA ALA A 78 0.43 7.38 -26.08
C ALA A 78 -0.33 8.06 -24.94
N ASP A 79 0.01 9.32 -24.65
CA ASP A 79 -0.62 10.11 -23.58
C ASP A 79 -0.66 9.42 -22.21
N GLY A 80 0.40 8.66 -21.88
CA GLY A 80 0.53 7.95 -20.62
C GLY A 80 -0.22 6.61 -20.54
N MET A 81 -0.87 6.19 -21.63
CA MET A 81 -1.66 4.96 -21.70
C MET A 81 -1.07 4.00 -22.72
N ILE A 82 -1.26 2.71 -22.50
CA ILE A 82 -0.95 1.68 -23.49
C ILE A 82 -1.99 1.77 -24.61
N ALA A 83 -1.51 2.05 -25.82
CA ALA A 83 -2.36 2.14 -27.01
C ALA A 83 -2.53 0.78 -27.68
N GLY A 84 -1.50 -0.08 -27.67
CA GLY A 84 -1.57 -1.37 -28.34
C GLY A 84 -0.37 -2.27 -28.11
N ILE A 85 -0.57 -3.55 -28.42
CA ILE A 85 0.44 -4.60 -28.44
C ILE A 85 0.52 -5.14 -29.86
N GLY A 86 1.74 -5.33 -30.38
CA GLY A 86 1.91 -5.87 -31.76
C GLY A 86 3.13 -5.32 -32.47
N SER A 87 2.97 -4.68 -33.63
CA SER A 87 4.03 -4.03 -34.38
C SER A 87 3.69 -2.55 -34.57
N TYR A 88 4.45 -1.65 -33.99
CA TYR A 88 4.18 -0.22 -33.96
C TYR A 88 5.41 0.62 -34.28
N GLU A 89 5.18 1.85 -34.78
CA GLU A 89 6.21 2.89 -34.90
C GLU A 89 6.01 3.96 -33.82
N GLY A 90 7.11 4.40 -33.20
CA GLY A 90 7.14 5.45 -32.18
C GLY A 90 7.85 6.71 -32.62
N VAL A 91 7.61 7.81 -31.90
CA VAL A 91 8.46 8.99 -31.92
C VAL A 91 9.77 8.67 -31.18
N CYS A 92 9.64 7.96 -30.07
CA CYS A 92 10.75 7.35 -29.34
C CYS A 92 10.57 5.83 -29.38
N GLU A 93 11.66 5.10 -29.64
CA GLU A 93 11.64 3.63 -29.66
C GLU A 93 12.77 3.12 -28.76
N LYS A 94 12.50 2.10 -27.95
CA LYS A 94 13.47 1.49 -27.04
C LYS A 94 13.45 -0.02 -27.22
N ASP A 95 14.62 -0.60 -27.53
CA ASP A 95 14.74 -2.04 -27.76
C ASP A 95 14.70 -2.82 -26.43
N MET A 96 13.76 -3.75 -26.35
CA MET A 96 13.54 -4.64 -25.19
C MET A 96 13.87 -6.09 -25.54
N THR A 97 14.63 -6.34 -26.60
CA THR A 97 15.02 -7.71 -26.99
C THR A 97 15.63 -8.46 -25.81
N GLY A 98 15.03 -9.62 -25.48
CA GLY A 98 15.43 -10.48 -24.38
C GLY A 98 14.98 -10.05 -23.00
N LYS A 99 14.35 -8.85 -22.84
CA LYS A 99 13.79 -8.36 -21.57
C LYS A 99 12.32 -8.73 -21.45
N TYR A 100 11.82 -8.72 -20.22
CA TYR A 100 10.42 -8.96 -19.91
C TYR A 100 9.76 -7.64 -19.49
N VAL A 101 8.58 -7.38 -20.05
CA VAL A 101 7.76 -6.22 -19.73
C VAL A 101 6.54 -6.70 -18.96
N CYS A 102 6.39 -6.26 -17.73
CA CYS A 102 5.24 -6.59 -16.89
C CYS A 102 4.57 -5.31 -16.35
N PRO A 103 3.34 -5.39 -15.83
CA PRO A 103 2.73 -4.25 -15.16
C PRO A 103 3.58 -3.80 -13.99
N GLY A 104 3.56 -2.51 -13.68
CA GLY A 104 4.12 -1.98 -12.43
C GLY A 104 3.47 -2.63 -11.22
N PHE A 105 4.28 -2.93 -10.21
CA PHE A 105 3.80 -3.58 -8.99
C PHE A 105 2.89 -2.66 -8.19
N ILE A 106 1.92 -3.26 -7.52
CA ILE A 106 0.94 -2.59 -6.66
C ILE A 106 1.01 -3.25 -5.28
N ASP A 107 1.35 -2.48 -4.26
CA ASP A 107 1.22 -2.93 -2.89
C ASP A 107 -0.23 -2.76 -2.42
N GLY A 108 -0.92 -3.86 -2.16
CA GLY A 108 -2.33 -3.86 -1.81
C GLY A 108 -2.63 -3.44 -0.36
N HIS A 109 -1.63 -3.38 0.51
CA HIS A 109 -1.79 -2.96 1.91
C HIS A 109 -0.44 -2.60 2.52
N ILE A 110 -0.30 -1.35 2.91
CA ILE A 110 0.91 -0.82 3.54
C ILE A 110 0.58 0.32 4.51
N HIS A 111 1.37 0.42 5.57
CA HIS A 111 1.45 1.60 6.43
C HIS A 111 2.70 2.38 6.03
N LEU A 112 2.52 3.52 5.33
CA LEU A 112 3.67 4.33 4.87
C LEU A 112 4.52 4.81 6.04
N GLU A 113 3.90 5.03 7.19
CA GLU A 113 4.53 5.44 8.43
C GLU A 113 5.56 4.42 8.93
N SER A 114 5.30 3.14 8.77
CA SER A 114 6.21 2.05 9.16
C SER A 114 7.51 2.03 8.37
N SER A 115 7.54 2.70 7.20
CA SER A 115 8.79 2.93 6.46
C SER A 115 9.73 3.89 7.18
N MET A 116 9.26 4.62 8.21
CA MET A 116 10.01 5.59 9.02
C MET A 116 10.67 6.71 8.21
N VAL A 117 10.24 6.92 6.98
CA VAL A 117 10.73 7.99 6.10
C VAL A 117 9.55 8.79 5.55
N ALA A 118 9.82 10.00 5.06
CA ALA A 118 8.81 10.81 4.41
C ALA A 118 8.29 10.11 3.14
N PRO A 119 7.00 10.28 2.76
CA PRO A 119 6.43 9.63 1.57
C PRO A 119 7.23 9.86 0.29
N THR A 120 7.84 11.04 0.11
CA THR A 120 8.72 11.32 -1.05
C THR A 120 10.02 10.50 -1.04
N GLU A 121 10.56 10.16 0.12
CA GLU A 121 11.74 9.30 0.23
C GLU A 121 11.34 7.82 0.07
N PHE A 122 10.16 7.45 0.57
CA PHE A 122 9.59 6.13 0.28
C PHE A 122 9.41 5.91 -1.23
N GLU A 123 8.82 6.88 -1.95
CA GLU A 123 8.69 6.82 -3.41
C GLU A 123 10.03 6.55 -4.10
N LYS A 124 11.08 7.29 -3.71
CA LYS A 124 12.42 7.11 -4.28
C LYS A 124 13.02 5.74 -3.99
N ALA A 125 12.66 5.15 -2.84
CA ALA A 125 13.13 3.83 -2.46
C ALA A 125 12.43 2.71 -3.26
N VAL A 126 11.10 2.82 -3.50
CA VAL A 126 10.32 1.70 -4.05
C VAL A 126 10.13 1.75 -5.58
N LEU A 127 10.19 2.94 -6.20
CA LEU A 127 10.11 3.04 -7.66
C LEU A 127 11.19 2.21 -8.38
N PRO A 128 12.47 2.20 -7.96
CA PRO A 128 13.49 1.35 -8.58
C PRO A 128 13.20 -0.15 -8.49
N HIS A 129 12.32 -0.54 -7.58
CA HIS A 129 11.83 -1.91 -7.40
C HIS A 129 10.57 -2.22 -8.21
N GLY A 130 10.13 -1.30 -9.07
CA GLY A 130 8.99 -1.51 -9.97
C GLY A 130 7.63 -1.20 -9.35
N THR A 131 7.54 -0.75 -8.10
CA THR A 131 6.26 -0.39 -7.48
C THR A 131 5.80 0.97 -7.99
N THR A 132 4.62 1.00 -8.61
CA THR A 132 4.04 2.20 -9.23
C THR A 132 2.78 2.69 -8.53
N ALA A 133 2.21 1.87 -7.65
CA ALA A 133 1.05 2.23 -6.84
C ALA A 133 1.07 1.53 -5.48
N VAL A 134 0.49 2.17 -4.47
CA VAL A 134 0.25 1.59 -3.15
C VAL A 134 -1.14 1.93 -2.65
N ILE A 135 -1.71 1.04 -1.84
CA ILE A 135 -2.92 1.28 -1.07
C ILE A 135 -2.50 1.37 0.40
N THR A 136 -2.59 2.56 0.98
CA THR A 136 -2.12 2.83 2.34
C THR A 136 -3.25 3.05 3.32
N ASP A 137 -3.10 2.46 4.51
CA ASP A 137 -3.90 2.78 5.69
C ASP A 137 -3.07 3.67 6.63
N PRO A 138 -3.39 4.96 6.78
CA PRO A 138 -2.64 5.89 7.62
C PRO A 138 -3.10 5.84 9.09
N HIS A 139 -3.32 4.65 9.67
CA HIS A 139 -3.87 4.56 11.02
C HIS A 139 -2.86 4.94 12.12
N GLU A 140 -1.55 4.78 11.90
CA GLU A 140 -0.55 5.16 12.89
C GLU A 140 -0.55 6.68 13.10
N ILE A 141 -0.47 7.45 12.01
CA ILE A 141 -0.53 8.90 12.12
C ILE A 141 -1.91 9.38 12.57
N ALA A 142 -2.97 8.66 12.22
CA ALA A 142 -4.31 8.95 12.69
C ALA A 142 -4.46 8.71 14.21
N ASN A 143 -3.85 7.66 14.77
CA ASN A 143 -3.77 7.45 16.21
C ASN A 143 -3.03 8.58 16.94
N VAL A 144 -2.08 9.23 16.27
CA VAL A 144 -1.29 10.34 16.85
C VAL A 144 -1.99 11.68 16.69
N ALA A 145 -2.52 11.99 15.49
CA ALA A 145 -2.97 13.32 15.10
C ALA A 145 -4.43 13.39 14.63
N GLY A 146 -5.17 12.28 14.69
CA GLY A 146 -6.56 12.20 14.27
C GLY A 146 -6.74 12.45 12.78
N SER A 147 -7.88 13.04 12.42
CA SER A 147 -8.20 13.42 11.03
C SER A 147 -7.14 14.33 10.39
N ARG A 148 -6.40 15.11 11.20
CA ARG A 148 -5.29 15.93 10.70
C ARG A 148 -4.11 15.11 10.21
N GLY A 149 -3.87 13.94 10.79
CA GLY A 149 -2.87 13.00 10.30
C GLY A 149 -3.23 12.47 8.91
N ILE A 150 -4.50 12.11 8.70
CA ILE A 150 -5.01 11.68 7.39
C ILE A 150 -4.90 12.80 6.36
N ASP A 151 -5.33 14.02 6.71
CA ASP A 151 -5.18 15.21 5.86
C ASP A 151 -3.71 15.45 5.46
N PHE A 152 -2.79 15.27 6.43
CA PHE A 152 -1.36 15.42 6.20
C PHE A 152 -0.86 14.43 5.16
N MET A 153 -1.16 13.14 5.30
CA MET A 153 -0.73 12.10 4.37
C MET A 153 -1.33 12.31 2.98
N LEU A 154 -2.63 12.63 2.89
CA LEU A 154 -3.29 12.94 1.62
C LEU A 154 -2.63 14.11 0.89
N LYS A 155 -2.28 15.19 1.61
CA LYS A 155 -1.60 16.35 1.00
C LYS A 155 -0.16 16.07 0.66
N TYR A 156 0.55 15.34 1.53
CA TYR A 156 1.96 15.03 1.30
C TYR A 156 2.16 14.22 0.01
N THR A 157 1.22 13.34 -0.30
CA THR A 157 1.30 12.42 -1.43
C THR A 157 0.60 12.93 -2.70
N GLU A 158 0.07 14.17 -2.71
CA GLU A 158 -0.75 14.67 -3.81
C GLU A 158 0.01 14.79 -5.14
N ASP A 159 1.27 15.22 -5.07
CA ASP A 159 2.12 15.48 -6.24
C ASP A 159 3.17 14.40 -6.50
N MET A 160 3.08 13.26 -5.84
CA MET A 160 3.99 12.13 -6.07
C MET A 160 3.81 11.53 -7.47
N THR A 161 4.87 10.95 -8.00
CA THR A 161 4.84 10.29 -9.32
C THR A 161 4.09 8.97 -9.24
N MET A 162 4.36 8.17 -8.19
CA MET A 162 3.59 6.95 -7.94
C MET A 162 2.16 7.28 -7.50
N ASP A 163 1.23 6.38 -7.76
CA ASP A 163 -0.13 6.51 -7.25
C ASP A 163 -0.19 6.07 -5.79
N VAL A 164 -0.78 6.92 -4.94
CA VAL A 164 -1.05 6.59 -3.53
C VAL A 164 -2.55 6.68 -3.30
N PHE A 165 -3.16 5.51 -3.14
CA PHE A 165 -4.57 5.37 -2.75
C PHE A 165 -4.67 5.17 -1.25
N PHE A 166 -5.79 5.56 -0.69
CA PHE A 166 -6.03 5.53 0.74
C PHE A 166 -7.27 4.68 1.07
N VAL A 167 -7.14 3.90 2.10
CA VAL A 167 -8.25 3.37 2.86
C VAL A 167 -8.27 4.08 4.20
N VAL A 168 -9.41 4.68 4.59
CA VAL A 168 -9.46 5.46 5.83
C VAL A 168 -9.47 4.55 7.05
N PRO A 169 -8.77 4.90 8.14
CA PRO A 169 -8.67 4.05 9.33
C PRO A 169 -10.03 3.67 9.93
N SER A 170 -10.23 2.39 10.14
CA SER A 170 -11.43 1.85 10.79
C SER A 170 -11.34 1.90 12.31
N CYS A 171 -10.12 1.76 12.84
CA CYS A 171 -9.81 1.47 14.23
C CYS A 171 -8.82 2.49 14.81
N VAL A 172 -9.33 3.65 15.22
CA VAL A 172 -8.58 4.69 15.94
C VAL A 172 -9.40 5.13 17.14
N PRO A 173 -9.06 4.59 18.34
CA PRO A 173 -8.18 3.43 18.62
C PRO A 173 -8.75 2.10 18.11
N ALA A 174 -7.94 1.04 18.13
CA ALA A 174 -8.36 -0.31 17.72
C ALA A 174 -9.45 -0.86 18.63
N THR A 175 -9.32 -0.67 19.94
CA THR A 175 -10.33 -1.02 20.95
C THR A 175 -10.44 0.07 22.00
N ALA A 176 -11.51 0.02 22.81
CA ALA A 176 -11.68 0.94 23.94
C ALA A 176 -10.63 0.75 25.06
N LEU A 177 -9.79 -0.28 24.97
CA LEU A 177 -8.71 -0.55 25.93
C LEU A 177 -7.40 0.10 25.50
N ASP A 178 -7.28 0.56 24.26
CA ASP A 178 -6.07 1.16 23.73
C ASP A 178 -6.02 2.65 24.04
N GLU A 179 -4.84 3.13 24.39
CA GLU A 179 -4.57 4.56 24.48
C GLU A 179 -4.20 5.13 23.11
N SER A 180 -4.83 6.25 22.75
CA SER A 180 -4.63 6.91 21.48
C SER A 180 -4.64 8.43 21.64
N GLY A 181 -3.93 9.13 20.76
CA GLY A 181 -3.98 10.60 20.67
C GLY A 181 -5.27 11.13 20.04
N ALA A 182 -6.09 10.27 19.46
CA ALA A 182 -7.38 10.63 18.87
C ALA A 182 -8.36 9.45 18.91
N CYS A 183 -9.64 9.79 18.72
CA CYS A 183 -10.70 8.83 18.45
C CYS A 183 -11.39 9.29 17.16
N LEU A 184 -11.60 8.37 16.22
CA LEU A 184 -12.28 8.64 14.96
C LEU A 184 -13.59 7.86 14.88
N GLU A 185 -14.67 8.58 14.68
CA GLU A 185 -16.00 8.05 14.45
C GLU A 185 -16.42 8.15 12.97
N ALA A 186 -17.57 7.61 12.62
CA ALA A 186 -18.07 7.64 11.23
C ALA A 186 -18.14 9.07 10.65
N GLU A 187 -18.51 10.05 11.49
CA GLU A 187 -18.61 11.45 11.13
C GLU A 187 -17.24 12.08 10.79
N ASP A 188 -16.17 11.59 11.42
CA ASP A 188 -14.79 12.08 11.20
C ASP A 188 -14.21 11.54 9.89
N ILE A 189 -14.56 10.31 9.51
CA ILE A 189 -14.03 9.65 8.30
C ILE A 189 -14.85 9.98 7.04
N ALA A 190 -16.14 10.22 7.17
CA ALA A 190 -17.05 10.50 6.04
C ALA A 190 -16.54 11.58 5.08
N PRO A 191 -15.99 12.73 5.53
CA PRO A 191 -15.52 13.79 4.64
C PRO A 191 -14.41 13.35 3.69
N PHE A 192 -13.60 12.37 4.06
CA PHE A 192 -12.46 11.92 3.26
C PHE A 192 -12.88 11.22 1.96
N TYR A 193 -14.05 10.60 1.92
CA TYR A 193 -14.59 9.96 0.71
C TYR A 193 -14.87 10.95 -0.44
N SER A 194 -14.83 12.26 -0.18
CA SER A 194 -14.86 13.27 -1.24
C SER A 194 -13.56 13.32 -2.07
N ASN A 195 -12.46 12.78 -1.54
CA ASN A 195 -11.18 12.68 -2.25
C ASN A 195 -11.17 11.39 -3.10
N PRO A 196 -10.98 11.47 -4.42
CA PRO A 196 -11.03 10.29 -5.31
C PRO A 196 -9.92 9.25 -5.05
N ARG A 197 -8.89 9.60 -4.28
CA ARG A 197 -7.86 8.65 -3.84
C ARG A 197 -8.25 7.85 -2.60
N VAL A 198 -9.34 8.23 -1.92
CA VAL A 198 -9.90 7.48 -0.79
C VAL A 198 -10.89 6.46 -1.35
N ILE A 199 -10.54 5.18 -1.26
CA ILE A 199 -11.24 4.10 -1.98
C ILE A 199 -11.92 3.09 -1.07
N GLY A 200 -11.73 3.19 0.25
CA GLY A 200 -12.33 2.25 1.19
C GLY A 200 -12.09 2.57 2.66
N LEU A 201 -12.52 1.64 3.49
CA LEU A 201 -12.26 1.56 4.93
C LEU A 201 -11.12 0.57 5.14
N ALA A 202 -10.13 0.98 5.93
CA ALA A 202 -8.96 0.18 6.25
C ALA A 202 -9.31 -1.04 7.12
N GLU A 203 -8.31 -1.83 7.37
CA GLU A 203 -8.38 -3.08 8.11
C GLU A 203 -9.29 -3.01 9.36
N MET A 204 -10.32 -3.85 9.37
CA MET A 204 -11.28 -3.91 10.47
C MET A 204 -10.75 -4.82 11.58
N MET A 205 -9.89 -4.28 12.44
CA MET A 205 -9.28 -5.03 13.56
C MET A 205 -10.29 -5.44 14.63
N ASN A 206 -11.36 -4.67 14.83
CA ASN A 206 -12.36 -4.96 15.85
C ASN A 206 -13.38 -6.00 15.40
N SER A 207 -12.95 -7.24 15.14
CA SER A 207 -13.83 -8.35 14.75
C SER A 207 -14.87 -8.67 15.84
N PHE A 208 -14.55 -8.46 17.10
CA PHE A 208 -15.50 -8.64 18.21
C PHE A 208 -16.64 -7.63 18.11
N GLY A 209 -16.36 -6.34 17.94
CA GLY A 209 -17.38 -5.29 17.79
C GLY A 209 -18.28 -5.54 16.57
N VAL A 210 -17.68 -5.97 15.42
CA VAL A 210 -18.48 -6.40 14.25
C VAL A 210 -19.46 -7.51 14.62
N ASN A 211 -18.98 -8.56 15.29
CA ASN A 211 -19.80 -9.73 15.64
C ASN A 211 -20.84 -9.44 16.74
N GLN A 212 -20.64 -8.39 17.55
CA GLN A 212 -21.64 -7.88 18.49
C GLN A 212 -22.60 -6.86 17.86
N ALA A 213 -22.42 -6.55 16.58
CA ALA A 213 -23.16 -5.50 15.88
C ALA A 213 -23.06 -4.14 16.60
N ASP A 214 -21.85 -3.78 17.05
CA ASP A 214 -21.61 -2.50 17.72
C ASP A 214 -21.97 -1.34 16.78
N PRO A 215 -22.88 -0.43 17.21
CA PRO A 215 -23.35 0.66 16.37
C PRO A 215 -22.20 1.55 15.84
N ALA A 216 -21.20 1.88 16.66
CA ALA A 216 -20.09 2.74 16.23
C ALA A 216 -19.25 2.09 15.12
N ILE A 217 -19.06 0.77 15.17
CA ILE A 217 -18.39 0.01 14.13
C ILE A 217 -19.24 -0.07 12.86
N LEU A 218 -20.54 -0.38 13.02
CA LEU A 218 -21.45 -0.49 11.89
C LEU A 218 -21.66 0.84 11.17
N ASP A 219 -21.64 1.97 11.87
CA ASP A 219 -21.79 3.29 11.27
C ASP A 219 -20.59 3.61 10.35
N LYS A 220 -19.36 3.22 10.71
CA LYS A 220 -18.18 3.34 9.83
C LYS A 220 -18.32 2.48 8.57
N ILE A 221 -18.80 1.25 8.74
CA ILE A 221 -19.08 0.33 7.62
C ILE A 221 -20.15 0.93 6.69
N HIS A 222 -21.25 1.43 7.26
CA HIS A 222 -22.35 2.02 6.49
C HIS A 222 -21.89 3.21 5.67
N VAL A 223 -21.18 4.17 6.28
CA VAL A 223 -20.70 5.36 5.58
C VAL A 223 -19.76 5.00 4.43
N THR A 224 -18.94 3.98 4.62
CA THR A 224 -18.06 3.49 3.56
C THR A 224 -18.83 2.90 2.39
N LEU A 225 -19.80 2.03 2.67
CA LEU A 225 -20.64 1.39 1.64
C LEU A 225 -21.51 2.39 0.89
N GLU A 226 -22.04 3.43 1.57
CA GLU A 226 -22.80 4.51 0.94
C GLU A 226 -21.98 5.29 -0.10
N HIS A 227 -20.67 5.39 0.11
CA HIS A 227 -19.73 6.01 -0.83
C HIS A 227 -19.16 5.05 -1.88
N GLY A 228 -19.58 3.76 -1.85
CA GLY A 228 -19.11 2.73 -2.77
C GLY A 228 -17.71 2.23 -2.49
N GLY A 229 -17.17 2.52 -1.29
CA GLY A 229 -15.86 2.05 -0.85
C GLY A 229 -15.86 0.57 -0.50
N ILE A 230 -14.67 -0.04 -0.54
CA ILE A 230 -14.44 -1.40 -0.05
C ILE A 230 -14.14 -1.38 1.44
N ILE A 231 -14.17 -2.55 2.09
CA ILE A 231 -13.81 -2.70 3.50
C ILE A 231 -12.77 -3.79 3.62
N ASP A 232 -11.57 -3.42 4.07
CA ASP A 232 -10.51 -4.35 4.33
C ASP A 232 -10.64 -5.02 5.69
N GLY A 233 -10.04 -6.19 5.82
CA GLY A 233 -10.11 -7.00 7.03
C GLY A 233 -8.77 -7.28 7.67
N HIS A 234 -8.87 -7.53 8.98
CA HIS A 234 -7.80 -7.96 9.87
C HIS A 234 -8.43 -8.91 10.89
N ALA A 235 -8.30 -10.19 10.67
CA ALA A 235 -9.06 -11.17 11.44
C ALA A 235 -8.24 -12.45 11.72
N PRO A 236 -7.10 -12.34 12.46
CA PRO A 236 -6.27 -13.49 12.75
C PRO A 236 -7.08 -14.58 13.46
N LEU A 237 -6.96 -15.81 12.97
CA LEU A 237 -7.58 -17.02 13.51
C LEU A 237 -9.12 -17.02 13.56
N LEU A 238 -9.78 -16.02 12.98
CA LEU A 238 -11.24 -15.94 12.95
C LEU A 238 -11.82 -17.02 12.04
N SER A 239 -12.75 -17.79 12.54
CA SER A 239 -13.32 -18.97 11.87
C SER A 239 -14.81 -19.18 12.16
N GLY A 240 -15.45 -20.12 11.49
CA GLY A 240 -16.80 -20.60 11.80
C GLY A 240 -17.85 -19.49 11.72
N ARG A 241 -18.67 -19.38 12.78
CA ARG A 241 -19.80 -18.43 12.83
C ARG A 241 -19.34 -16.98 12.93
N GLU A 242 -18.27 -16.74 13.65
CA GLU A 242 -17.72 -15.38 13.81
C GLU A 242 -17.15 -14.88 12.50
N LEU A 243 -16.44 -15.73 11.73
CA LEU A 243 -16.03 -15.40 10.37
C LEU A 243 -17.23 -15.10 9.46
N ASN A 244 -18.33 -15.87 9.56
CA ASN A 244 -19.53 -15.58 8.78
C ASN A 244 -20.12 -14.22 9.12
N GLY A 245 -20.17 -13.83 10.40
CA GLY A 245 -20.65 -12.51 10.86
C GLY A 245 -19.79 -11.39 10.31
N TYR A 246 -18.47 -11.54 10.42
CA TYR A 246 -17.47 -10.59 9.93
C TYR A 246 -17.58 -10.36 8.41
N VAL A 247 -17.64 -11.43 7.63
CA VAL A 247 -17.80 -11.34 6.16
C VAL A 247 -19.18 -10.81 5.76
N ALA A 248 -20.24 -11.15 6.51
CA ALA A 248 -21.60 -10.66 6.26
C ALA A 248 -21.72 -9.14 6.46
N ALA A 249 -20.90 -8.55 7.33
CA ALA A 249 -20.81 -7.10 7.50
C ALA A 249 -20.20 -6.36 6.30
N GLY A 250 -19.69 -7.09 5.29
CA GLY A 250 -19.14 -6.50 4.06
C GLY A 250 -17.63 -6.51 3.96
N ILE A 251 -16.92 -7.07 4.93
CA ILE A 251 -15.46 -7.13 4.96
C ILE A 251 -14.95 -8.21 4.00
N ARG A 252 -14.10 -7.84 3.03
CA ARG A 252 -13.82 -8.66 1.84
C ARG A 252 -12.40 -9.16 1.70
N SER A 253 -11.49 -8.81 2.62
CA SER A 253 -10.10 -9.27 2.62
C SER A 253 -9.65 -9.72 3.99
N ASP A 254 -8.45 -10.31 4.04
CA ASP A 254 -7.68 -10.55 5.26
C ASP A 254 -6.21 -10.72 4.92
N HIS A 255 -5.32 -10.12 5.73
CA HIS A 255 -3.86 -10.21 5.58
C HIS A 255 -3.19 -10.94 6.77
N GLU A 256 -3.98 -11.41 7.74
CA GLU A 256 -3.49 -12.02 8.98
C GLU A 256 -3.41 -13.54 8.95
N CYS A 257 -3.72 -14.18 7.80
CA CYS A 257 -3.66 -15.63 7.72
C CYS A 257 -2.24 -16.14 7.96
N SER A 258 -2.07 -16.94 9.01
CA SER A 258 -0.79 -17.55 9.39
C SER A 258 -0.58 -18.94 8.79
N ASN A 259 -1.62 -19.55 8.22
CA ASN A 259 -1.56 -20.86 7.59
C ASN A 259 -2.56 -21.02 6.45
N ALA A 260 -2.30 -21.99 5.57
CA ALA A 260 -3.12 -22.20 4.38
C ALA A 260 -4.55 -22.67 4.65
N ASP A 261 -4.82 -23.38 5.75
CA ASP A 261 -6.15 -23.88 6.04
C ASP A 261 -7.08 -22.75 6.50
N GLU A 262 -6.58 -21.84 7.34
CA GLU A 262 -7.25 -20.60 7.70
C GLU A 262 -7.57 -19.78 6.44
N ALA A 263 -6.58 -19.57 5.59
CA ALA A 263 -6.76 -18.80 4.36
C ALA A 263 -7.80 -19.44 3.42
N LYS A 264 -7.82 -20.77 3.29
CA LYS A 264 -8.81 -21.47 2.48
C LYS A 264 -10.23 -21.37 3.06
N GLU A 265 -10.39 -21.37 4.38
CA GLU A 265 -11.69 -21.14 5.00
C GLU A 265 -12.21 -19.73 4.67
N LYS A 266 -11.39 -18.69 4.85
CA LYS A 266 -11.72 -17.30 4.53
C LYS A 266 -12.02 -17.12 3.03
N PHE A 267 -11.19 -17.71 2.17
CA PHE A 267 -11.44 -17.75 0.72
C PHE A 267 -12.80 -18.37 0.38
N ALA A 268 -13.14 -19.49 1.02
CA ALA A 268 -14.43 -20.18 0.81
C ALA A 268 -15.64 -19.34 1.29
N ARG A 269 -15.44 -18.31 2.09
CA ARG A 269 -16.46 -17.32 2.48
C ARG A 269 -16.45 -16.09 1.58
N GLY A 270 -15.57 -16.05 0.56
CA GLY A 270 -15.54 -15.01 -0.46
C GLY A 270 -14.56 -13.89 -0.18
N GLN A 271 -13.69 -14.02 0.83
CA GLN A 271 -12.62 -13.06 1.09
C GLN A 271 -11.47 -13.22 0.09
N TRP A 272 -10.79 -12.11 -0.16
CA TRP A 272 -9.47 -12.08 -0.78
C TRP A 272 -8.42 -12.30 0.29
N ILE A 273 -7.33 -12.98 -0.06
CA ILE A 273 -6.22 -13.21 0.85
C ILE A 273 -5.03 -12.35 0.40
N MET A 274 -4.61 -11.48 1.28
CA MET A 274 -3.40 -10.69 1.12
C MET A 274 -2.25 -11.45 1.75
N ILE A 275 -1.27 -11.84 0.94
CA ILE A 275 -0.09 -12.57 1.39
C ILE A 275 0.96 -11.55 1.80
N ARG A 276 1.22 -11.47 3.10
CA ARG A 276 2.05 -10.46 3.73
C ARG A 276 3.51 -10.92 3.84
N GLU A 277 4.44 -10.03 3.45
CA GLU A 277 5.89 -10.16 3.64
C GLU A 277 6.48 -8.79 4.06
N GLY A 278 6.23 -8.42 5.29
CA GLY A 278 6.76 -7.21 5.93
C GLY A 278 8.15 -7.38 6.52
N THR A 279 8.50 -6.54 7.49
CA THR A 279 9.72 -6.68 8.28
C THR A 279 9.53 -7.68 9.42
N ALA A 280 8.43 -7.61 10.13
CA ALA A 280 8.15 -8.46 11.28
C ALA A 280 7.38 -9.73 10.90
N ALA A 281 6.36 -9.61 10.06
CA ALA A 281 5.46 -10.71 9.71
C ALA A 281 5.73 -11.25 8.31
N HIS A 282 5.97 -12.56 8.21
CA HIS A 282 6.32 -13.27 6.99
C HIS A 282 5.37 -14.44 6.78
N ASN A 283 4.34 -14.26 5.93
CA ASN A 283 3.31 -15.28 5.74
C ASN A 283 3.43 -16.04 4.40
N LEU A 284 4.31 -15.61 3.47
CA LEU A 284 4.42 -16.21 2.15
C LEU A 284 4.66 -17.71 2.18
N ASP A 285 5.60 -18.18 3.00
CA ASP A 285 5.98 -19.61 3.04
C ASP A 285 4.80 -20.50 3.47
N ALA A 286 3.99 -20.06 4.42
CA ALA A 286 2.79 -20.77 4.88
C ALA A 286 1.67 -20.75 3.84
N LEU A 287 1.61 -19.72 3.00
CA LEU A 287 0.53 -19.46 2.05
C LEU A 287 0.88 -19.83 0.59
N LEU A 288 2.07 -20.40 0.32
CA LEU A 288 2.46 -20.88 -1.01
C LEU A 288 1.40 -21.78 -1.69
N PRO A 289 0.65 -22.65 -0.97
CA PRO A 289 -0.40 -23.46 -1.59
C PRO A 289 -1.54 -22.66 -2.23
N LEU A 290 -1.65 -21.36 -1.95
CA LEU A 290 -2.68 -20.49 -2.54
C LEU A 290 -2.32 -20.00 -3.96
N PHE A 291 -1.09 -20.19 -4.43
CA PHE A 291 -0.72 -19.88 -5.81
C PHE A 291 -1.23 -20.91 -6.84
N GLU A 292 -2.05 -21.84 -6.41
CA GLU A 292 -2.71 -22.83 -7.27
C GLU A 292 -4.20 -22.50 -7.45
N ALA A 293 -4.78 -23.02 -8.54
CA ALA A 293 -6.22 -22.93 -8.75
C ALA A 293 -7.00 -23.70 -7.65
N PRO A 294 -8.11 -23.17 -7.15
CA PRO A 294 -8.80 -21.96 -7.60
C PRO A 294 -8.32 -20.68 -6.89
N TYR A 295 -7.39 -20.77 -5.94
CA TYR A 295 -7.05 -19.70 -5.00
C TYR A 295 -6.29 -18.53 -5.65
N ALA A 296 -5.40 -18.82 -6.61
CA ALA A 296 -4.53 -17.83 -7.25
C ALA A 296 -5.25 -16.61 -7.85
N GLN A 297 -6.57 -16.73 -8.06
CA GLN A 297 -7.37 -15.63 -8.62
C GLN A 297 -7.77 -14.56 -7.61
N ARG A 298 -7.65 -14.83 -6.31
CA ARG A 298 -8.06 -13.92 -5.23
C ARG A 298 -7.01 -13.84 -4.12
N ILE A 299 -5.76 -13.91 -4.50
CA ILE A 299 -4.63 -13.58 -3.64
C ILE A 299 -3.96 -12.32 -4.16
N MET A 300 -3.38 -11.52 -3.29
CA MET A 300 -2.50 -10.41 -3.65
C MET A 300 -1.32 -10.34 -2.69
N LEU A 301 -0.24 -9.69 -3.13
CA LEU A 301 0.97 -9.51 -2.34
C LEU A 301 0.94 -8.15 -1.68
N VAL A 302 1.33 -8.11 -0.41
CA VAL A 302 1.34 -6.90 0.41
C VAL A 302 2.57 -6.88 1.32
N THR A 303 2.97 -5.68 1.73
CA THR A 303 4.08 -5.55 2.68
C THR A 303 3.63 -5.33 4.11
N ASP A 304 2.50 -4.66 4.32
CA ASP A 304 2.07 -4.23 5.64
C ASP A 304 3.14 -3.29 6.25
N ASP A 305 3.81 -3.68 7.33
CA ASP A 305 4.90 -2.94 7.97
C ASP A 305 6.25 -3.28 7.33
N LYS A 306 6.84 -2.35 6.57
CA LYS A 306 8.14 -2.54 5.94
C LYS A 306 9.12 -1.44 6.28
N HIS A 307 10.21 -1.80 6.96
CA HIS A 307 11.22 -0.87 7.43
C HIS A 307 12.16 -0.40 6.32
N PRO A 308 12.77 0.79 6.44
CA PRO A 308 13.56 1.39 5.38
C PRO A 308 14.81 0.59 5.00
N CYS A 309 15.43 -0.10 5.97
CA CYS A 309 16.60 -0.93 5.70
C CYS A 309 16.27 -2.13 4.81
N ASP A 310 15.07 -2.71 5.00
CA ASP A 310 14.61 -3.86 4.20
C ASP A 310 14.18 -3.40 2.80
N LEU A 311 13.54 -2.23 2.70
CA LEU A 311 13.24 -1.61 1.39
C LEU A 311 14.50 -1.40 0.54
N LEU A 312 15.57 -0.92 1.15
CA LEU A 312 16.83 -0.64 0.44
C LEU A 312 17.66 -1.91 0.14
N ARG A 313 17.60 -2.91 1.03
CA ARG A 313 18.42 -4.13 0.91
C ARG A 313 17.75 -5.19 0.04
N ASP A 314 16.47 -5.44 0.29
CA ASP A 314 15.74 -6.59 -0.25
C ASP A 314 14.81 -6.18 -1.40
N GLY A 315 14.25 -4.98 -1.34
CA GLY A 315 13.24 -4.46 -2.26
C GLY A 315 11.84 -4.40 -1.64
N HIS A 316 10.85 -4.27 -2.50
CA HIS A 316 9.44 -4.08 -2.12
C HIS A 316 8.60 -5.27 -2.60
N ILE A 317 7.56 -5.06 -3.42
CA ILE A 317 6.75 -6.16 -3.98
C ILE A 317 7.57 -7.07 -4.91
N ASP A 318 8.57 -6.53 -5.62
CA ASP A 318 9.51 -7.33 -6.43
C ASP A 318 10.24 -8.41 -5.60
N ALA A 319 10.60 -8.10 -4.36
CA ALA A 319 11.24 -9.04 -3.45
C ALA A 319 10.30 -10.19 -3.07
N ILE A 320 9.02 -9.90 -2.85
CA ILE A 320 8.00 -10.93 -2.54
C ILE A 320 7.78 -11.83 -3.76
N VAL A 321 7.63 -11.22 -4.94
CA VAL A 321 7.50 -11.96 -6.21
C VAL A 321 8.71 -12.86 -6.44
N ARG A 322 9.93 -12.32 -6.27
CA ARG A 322 11.19 -13.08 -6.39
C ARG A 322 11.25 -14.24 -5.41
N LYS A 323 10.92 -14.01 -4.14
CA LYS A 323 10.87 -15.04 -3.11
C LYS A 323 9.89 -16.15 -3.46
N ALA A 324 8.69 -15.80 -3.94
CA ALA A 324 7.68 -16.78 -4.38
C ALA A 324 8.20 -17.64 -5.55
N VAL A 325 8.82 -17.02 -6.56
CA VAL A 325 9.40 -17.73 -7.70
C VAL A 325 10.55 -18.64 -7.29
N GLN A 326 11.42 -18.22 -6.40
CA GLN A 326 12.50 -19.04 -5.85
C GLN A 326 11.99 -20.27 -5.06
N LYS A 327 10.76 -20.18 -4.52
CA LYS A 327 10.05 -21.29 -3.87
C LYS A 327 9.25 -22.15 -4.85
N GLY A 328 9.36 -21.91 -6.15
CA GLY A 328 8.75 -22.72 -7.21
C GLY A 328 7.39 -22.25 -7.72
N VAL A 329 6.93 -21.07 -7.31
CA VAL A 329 5.71 -20.46 -7.87
C VAL A 329 5.96 -20.06 -9.32
N ASN A 330 4.95 -20.25 -10.18
CA ASN A 330 4.99 -19.74 -11.56
C ASN A 330 5.19 -18.20 -11.54
N PRO A 331 6.22 -17.66 -12.21
CA PRO A 331 6.53 -16.23 -12.16
C PRO A 331 5.37 -15.35 -12.65
N ILE A 332 4.57 -15.81 -13.62
CA ILE A 332 3.43 -15.03 -14.11
C ILE A 332 2.33 -14.92 -13.04
N LEU A 333 2.07 -16.00 -12.30
CA LEU A 333 1.12 -15.99 -11.18
C LEU A 333 1.60 -15.10 -10.03
N ALA A 334 2.90 -15.13 -9.73
CA ALA A 334 3.48 -14.27 -8.69
C ALA A 334 3.39 -12.77 -9.10
N ILE A 335 3.74 -12.45 -10.36
CA ILE A 335 3.58 -11.08 -10.90
C ILE A 335 2.11 -10.66 -10.89
N LYS A 336 1.19 -11.53 -11.34
CA LYS A 336 -0.26 -11.25 -11.32
C LYS A 336 -0.78 -10.93 -9.92
N ALA A 337 -0.30 -11.67 -8.90
CA ALA A 337 -0.65 -11.41 -7.50
C ALA A 337 -0.11 -10.06 -6.98
N GLY A 338 1.06 -9.61 -7.46
CA GLY A 338 1.65 -8.31 -7.13
C GLY A 338 1.22 -7.16 -8.05
N THR A 339 0.25 -7.36 -8.95
CA THR A 339 -0.18 -6.35 -9.94
C THR A 339 -1.70 -6.38 -10.13
N PHE A 340 -2.19 -7.16 -11.10
CA PHE A 340 -3.58 -7.20 -11.54
C PHE A 340 -4.56 -7.59 -10.43
N ASN A 341 -4.20 -8.54 -9.58
CA ASN A 341 -5.11 -8.98 -8.53
C ASN A 341 -5.40 -7.88 -7.51
N ALA A 342 -4.37 -7.10 -7.11
CA ALA A 342 -4.55 -5.93 -6.25
C ALA A 342 -5.42 -4.88 -6.95
N ALA A 343 -5.11 -4.53 -8.20
CA ALA A 343 -5.92 -3.61 -8.98
C ALA A 343 -7.39 -4.06 -9.10
N ALA A 344 -7.63 -5.34 -9.35
CA ALA A 344 -8.97 -5.90 -9.48
C ALA A 344 -9.77 -5.83 -8.18
N TYR A 345 -9.13 -6.14 -7.04
CA TYR A 345 -9.77 -6.06 -5.73
C TYR A 345 -10.18 -4.62 -5.40
N PHE A 346 -9.27 -3.67 -5.57
CA PHE A 346 -9.51 -2.25 -5.25
C PHE A 346 -10.29 -1.49 -6.33
N GLY A 347 -10.69 -2.15 -7.41
CA GLY A 347 -11.46 -1.53 -8.49
C GLY A 347 -10.67 -0.50 -9.31
N LEU A 348 -9.35 -0.62 -9.36
CA LEU A 348 -8.45 0.21 -10.16
C LEU A 348 -8.48 -0.31 -11.62
N LYS A 349 -9.50 0.10 -12.37
CA LYS A 349 -9.90 -0.52 -13.64
C LYS A 349 -8.83 -0.48 -14.73
N ASP A 350 -8.00 0.55 -14.71
CA ASP A 350 -7.04 0.83 -15.79
C ASP A 350 -5.58 0.63 -15.32
N ASN A 351 -5.35 -0.09 -14.18
CA ASN A 351 -4.05 -0.41 -13.62
C ASN A 351 -3.79 -1.93 -13.57
N GLY A 352 -2.54 -2.32 -13.46
CA GLY A 352 -2.12 -3.70 -13.16
C GLY A 352 -2.06 -4.66 -14.33
N ALA A 353 -2.17 -4.18 -15.58
CA ALA A 353 -2.04 -5.01 -16.77
C ALA A 353 -1.34 -4.28 -17.93
N ILE A 354 -0.68 -5.04 -18.81
CA ILE A 354 -0.19 -4.53 -20.10
C ILE A 354 -1.27 -4.81 -21.14
N ALA A 355 -2.15 -3.82 -21.36
CA ALA A 355 -3.26 -3.95 -22.29
C ALA A 355 -3.72 -2.58 -22.83
N PRO A 356 -4.31 -2.51 -24.02
CA PRO A 356 -4.82 -1.25 -24.56
C PRO A 356 -5.83 -0.58 -23.62
N GLY A 357 -5.62 0.71 -23.33
CA GLY A 357 -6.46 1.49 -22.44
C GLY A 357 -6.05 1.46 -20.97
N TYR A 358 -5.03 0.69 -20.61
CA TYR A 358 -4.42 0.68 -19.27
C TYR A 358 -3.35 1.78 -19.16
N HIS A 359 -3.10 2.24 -17.95
CA HIS A 359 -1.96 3.12 -17.66
C HIS A 359 -0.65 2.44 -18.07
N ALA A 360 0.25 3.21 -18.67
CA ALA A 360 1.58 2.71 -19.01
C ALA A 360 2.50 2.72 -17.78
N ASP A 361 2.04 2.01 -16.74
CA ASP A 361 2.77 1.71 -15.51
C ASP A 361 3.46 0.36 -15.71
N ILE A 362 4.76 0.39 -15.95
CA ILE A 362 5.49 -0.75 -16.49
C ILE A 362 6.78 -0.96 -15.70
N ALA A 363 7.06 -2.21 -15.34
CA ALA A 363 8.37 -2.66 -14.90
C ALA A 363 9.02 -3.52 -15.99
N VAL A 364 10.29 -3.25 -16.28
CA VAL A 364 11.10 -4.01 -17.22
C VAL A 364 12.07 -4.87 -16.42
N LEU A 365 12.00 -6.18 -16.63
CA LEU A 365 12.80 -7.18 -15.91
C LEU A 365 13.87 -7.79 -16.84
N ASP A 366 14.99 -8.18 -16.26
CA ASP A 366 16.06 -8.88 -16.96
C ASP A 366 15.69 -10.34 -17.31
N ASN A 367 15.09 -11.04 -16.35
CA ASN A 367 14.65 -12.44 -16.48
C ASN A 367 13.52 -12.75 -15.49
N LEU A 368 12.95 -13.97 -15.55
CA LEU A 368 11.85 -14.41 -14.69
C LEU A 368 12.30 -15.29 -13.51
N THR A 369 13.59 -15.37 -13.24
CA THR A 369 14.15 -16.11 -12.11
C THR A 369 14.61 -15.16 -11.01
N ASP A 370 15.49 -14.21 -11.38
CA ASP A 370 16.05 -13.22 -10.45
C ASP A 370 15.16 -11.97 -10.36
N LEU A 371 14.38 -11.69 -11.41
CA LEU A 371 13.43 -10.59 -11.52
C LEU A 371 14.05 -9.23 -11.16
N ASN A 372 15.29 -8.98 -11.66
CA ASN A 372 15.91 -7.68 -11.45
C ASN A 372 15.20 -6.63 -12.29
N VAL A 373 14.73 -5.57 -11.64
CA VAL A 373 14.08 -4.44 -12.30
C VAL A 373 15.15 -3.55 -12.93
N LEU A 374 15.08 -3.42 -14.26
CA LEU A 374 16.02 -2.61 -15.03
C LEU A 374 15.52 -1.18 -15.22
N GLU A 375 14.23 -1.04 -15.52
CA GLU A 375 13.58 0.23 -15.84
C GLU A 375 12.14 0.21 -15.31
N VAL A 376 11.67 1.38 -14.90
CA VAL A 376 10.28 1.57 -14.49
C VAL A 376 9.70 2.77 -15.20
N TYR A 377 8.55 2.57 -15.79
CA TYR A 377 7.77 3.64 -16.42
C TYR A 377 6.51 3.88 -15.59
N LYS A 378 6.21 5.14 -15.36
CA LYS A 378 4.96 5.59 -14.74
C LYS A 378 4.23 6.53 -15.68
N ASP A 379 2.99 6.17 -16.05
CA ASP A 379 2.25 6.88 -17.11
C ASP A 379 3.09 7.05 -18.40
N GLY A 380 3.90 6.06 -18.75
CA GLY A 380 4.74 6.04 -19.96
C GLY A 380 6.01 6.91 -19.88
N GLU A 381 6.28 7.57 -18.76
CA GLU A 381 7.50 8.32 -18.52
C GLU A 381 8.49 7.50 -17.68
N LEU A 382 9.78 7.51 -18.04
CA LEU A 382 10.81 6.76 -17.33
C LEU A 382 10.98 7.35 -15.91
N ALA A 383 10.61 6.58 -14.89
CA ALA A 383 10.61 6.99 -13.49
C ALA A 383 11.80 6.43 -12.70
N ALA A 384 12.33 5.27 -13.10
CA ALA A 384 13.55 4.70 -12.51
C ALA A 384 14.34 3.88 -13.53
N GLU A 385 15.65 3.82 -13.37
CA GLU A 385 16.54 3.04 -14.21
C GLU A 385 17.77 2.56 -13.41
N ASN A 386 18.15 1.29 -13.61
CA ASN A 386 19.35 0.67 -13.01
C ASN A 386 19.42 0.85 -11.48
N GLY A 387 18.30 0.61 -10.79
CA GLY A 387 18.20 0.70 -9.34
C GLY A 387 18.18 2.13 -8.78
N LYS A 388 17.97 3.14 -9.64
CA LYS A 388 17.92 4.55 -9.21
C LYS A 388 16.63 5.20 -9.61
N SER A 389 15.99 5.87 -8.67
CA SER A 389 14.86 6.75 -8.95
C SER A 389 15.32 7.99 -9.73
N LEU A 390 14.54 8.36 -10.74
CA LEU A 390 14.75 9.55 -11.57
C LEU A 390 13.74 10.67 -11.24
N VAL A 391 12.87 10.43 -10.25
CA VAL A 391 11.85 11.40 -9.86
C VAL A 391 12.43 12.44 -8.90
N GLU A 392 12.11 13.70 -9.16
CA GLU A 392 12.39 14.82 -8.26
C GLU A 392 11.12 15.13 -7.48
N SER A 393 10.92 14.43 -6.38
CA SER A 393 9.79 14.69 -5.48
C SER A 393 10.16 15.82 -4.52
N SER A 394 9.32 16.82 -4.42
CA SER A 394 9.46 17.92 -3.47
C SER A 394 8.44 17.78 -2.34
N VAL A 395 8.84 18.19 -1.15
CA VAL A 395 7.90 18.30 -0.02
C VAL A 395 6.86 19.39 -0.37
N PRO A 396 5.57 19.05 -0.36
CA PRO A 396 4.53 20.03 -0.70
C PRO A 396 4.43 21.13 0.36
N GLU A 397 4.03 22.34 -0.08
CA GLU A 397 3.68 23.41 0.85
C GLU A 397 2.36 23.07 1.54
N MET A 398 2.40 22.83 2.84
CA MET A 398 1.25 22.43 3.63
C MET A 398 0.67 23.59 4.44
N VAL A 399 -0.63 23.49 4.71
CA VAL A 399 -1.31 24.45 5.59
C VAL A 399 -0.81 24.27 7.03
N GLN A 400 -0.41 25.38 7.67
CA GLN A 400 0.14 25.42 9.04
C GLN A 400 -0.69 24.60 10.05
N SER A 401 -2.02 24.72 10.00
CA SER A 401 -2.90 24.01 10.93
C SER A 401 -2.85 22.48 10.84
N VAL A 402 -2.40 21.94 9.71
CA VAL A 402 -2.21 20.50 9.52
C VAL A 402 -0.84 20.09 10.05
N THR A 403 0.19 20.85 9.67
CA THR A 403 1.58 20.57 10.10
C THR A 403 1.78 20.73 11.60
N ASP A 404 1.19 21.77 12.22
CA ASP A 404 1.32 22.01 13.66
C ASP A 404 0.82 20.82 14.48
N ARG A 405 -0.33 20.25 14.12
CA ARG A 405 -0.89 19.10 14.85
C ARG A 405 -0.01 17.85 14.72
N VAL A 406 0.61 17.65 13.55
CA VAL A 406 1.47 16.47 13.30
C VAL A 406 2.84 16.63 13.95
N TYR A 407 3.51 17.76 13.72
CA TYR A 407 4.88 17.97 14.21
C TYR A 407 4.97 18.27 15.71
N HIS A 408 3.89 18.66 16.36
CA HIS A 408 3.82 18.96 17.80
C HIS A 408 2.86 18.01 18.53
N SER A 409 2.84 16.74 18.14
CA SER A 409 1.95 15.73 18.70
C SER A 409 2.58 14.93 19.84
N PHE A 410 3.87 15.08 20.06
CA PHE A 410 4.64 14.30 21.03
C PHE A 410 4.86 15.11 22.31
N HIS A 411 4.32 14.63 23.42
CA HIS A 411 4.34 15.31 24.71
C HIS A 411 4.83 14.35 25.79
N VAL A 412 6.14 14.11 25.85
CA VAL A 412 6.79 13.25 26.85
C VAL A 412 7.98 13.99 27.41
N ASP A 413 8.04 14.10 28.75
CA ASP A 413 9.23 14.59 29.44
C ASP A 413 10.38 13.57 29.32
N PRO A 414 11.64 14.02 29.40
CA PRO A 414 12.78 13.11 29.36
C PRO A 414 12.68 12.04 30.46
N VAL A 415 12.61 10.78 30.02
CA VAL A 415 12.50 9.64 30.93
C VAL A 415 13.80 9.49 31.72
N GLN A 416 13.69 9.42 33.04
CA GLN A 416 14.84 9.21 33.93
C GLN A 416 15.06 7.72 34.22
N PRO A 417 16.31 7.26 34.41
CA PRO A 417 16.60 5.86 34.67
C PRO A 417 15.80 5.25 35.83
N GLU A 418 15.52 6.07 36.86
CA GLU A 418 14.78 5.66 38.05
C GLU A 418 13.32 5.30 37.74
N GLN A 419 12.72 5.93 36.69
CA GLN A 419 11.35 5.63 36.24
C GLN A 419 11.27 4.27 35.54
N LEU A 420 12.39 3.77 35.03
CA LEU A 420 12.51 2.46 34.43
C LEU A 420 12.83 1.34 35.41
N ALA A 421 13.04 1.70 36.70
CA ALA A 421 13.25 0.71 37.75
C ALA A 421 11.95 -0.09 37.95
N MET A 422 12.07 -1.40 38.00
CA MET A 422 10.97 -2.26 38.46
C MET A 422 11.12 -2.41 39.97
N GLU A 423 10.02 -2.16 40.70
CA GLU A 423 9.96 -2.47 42.15
C GLU A 423 10.10 -3.98 42.35
N GLU A 424 10.31 -4.40 43.64
CA GLU A 424 10.50 -5.81 43.98
C GLU A 424 9.40 -6.67 43.34
N LEU A 425 9.84 -7.53 42.47
CA LEU A 425 9.02 -8.53 41.81
C LEU A 425 8.88 -9.74 42.73
N GLY A 426 7.80 -10.47 42.61
CA GLY A 426 7.69 -11.77 43.29
C GLY A 426 8.74 -12.77 42.77
N GLU A 427 8.64 -14.02 43.21
CA GLU A 427 9.52 -15.10 42.75
C GLU A 427 9.35 -15.42 41.26
N HIS A 428 8.25 -14.98 40.68
CA HIS A 428 7.88 -15.24 39.27
C HIS A 428 7.50 -13.95 38.56
N ILE A 429 7.83 -13.87 37.26
CA ILE A 429 7.42 -12.79 36.33
C ILE A 429 6.66 -13.36 35.17
N ARG A 430 5.74 -12.55 34.62
CA ARG A 430 5.09 -12.84 33.33
C ARG A 430 5.97 -12.32 32.21
N VAL A 431 6.21 -13.16 31.23
CA VAL A 431 7.02 -12.86 30.04
C VAL A 431 6.13 -12.97 28.81
N ILE A 432 6.24 -12.00 27.92
CA ILE A 432 5.68 -12.07 26.58
C ILE A 432 6.73 -12.72 25.69
N ASP A 433 6.51 -13.97 25.31
CA ASP A 433 7.39 -14.68 24.37
C ASP A 433 7.06 -14.26 22.94
N LEU A 434 8.10 -13.84 22.22
CA LEU A 434 8.00 -13.44 20.82
C LEU A 434 8.36 -14.61 19.91
N ASN A 435 7.53 -14.84 18.89
CA ASN A 435 7.83 -15.78 17.83
C ASN A 435 8.51 -15.03 16.67
N ALA A 436 9.62 -15.57 16.17
CA ALA A 436 10.33 -14.96 15.05
C ALA A 436 9.43 -14.88 13.81
N HIS A 437 9.33 -13.71 13.22
CA HIS A 437 8.55 -13.41 12.00
C HIS A 437 7.02 -13.62 12.13
N GLU A 438 6.50 -13.63 13.36
CA GLU A 438 5.07 -13.69 13.65
C GLU A 438 4.64 -12.53 14.56
N LEU A 439 3.38 -12.11 14.43
CA LEU A 439 2.79 -11.11 15.32
C LEU A 439 2.12 -11.73 16.55
N LEU A 440 1.85 -13.04 16.50
CA LEU A 440 1.28 -13.76 17.62
C LEU A 440 2.35 -14.01 18.69
N THR A 441 2.00 -13.64 19.93
CA THR A 441 2.84 -13.85 21.11
C THR A 441 2.27 -14.94 22.02
N ALA A 442 3.10 -15.43 22.91
CA ALA A 442 2.67 -16.37 23.95
C ALA A 442 2.96 -15.79 25.35
N GLU A 443 2.26 -16.31 26.35
CA GLU A 443 2.56 -16.01 27.74
C GLU A 443 3.41 -17.12 28.34
N ARG A 444 4.48 -16.73 29.04
CA ARG A 444 5.30 -17.64 29.85
C ARG A 444 5.47 -17.05 31.25
N ILE A 445 5.47 -17.93 32.25
CA ILE A 445 5.89 -17.60 33.61
C ILE A 445 7.35 -18.01 33.77
N ALA A 446 8.20 -17.08 34.15
CA ALA A 446 9.61 -17.31 34.39
C ALA A 446 9.98 -17.04 35.85
N ASP A 447 10.97 -17.77 36.37
CA ASP A 447 11.51 -17.51 37.71
C ASP A 447 12.34 -16.24 37.73
N CYS A 448 12.10 -15.38 38.71
CA CYS A 448 12.81 -14.13 38.88
C CYS A 448 13.44 -14.06 40.29
N THR A 449 14.28 -15.04 40.59
CA THR A 449 15.04 -15.06 41.86
C THR A 449 16.51 -14.73 41.60
N SER A 450 17.22 -14.33 42.61
CA SER A 450 18.67 -14.11 42.51
C SER A 450 19.45 -15.35 42.08
N GLN A 451 18.87 -16.55 42.29
CA GLN A 451 19.46 -17.82 41.89
C GLN A 451 19.20 -18.13 40.40
N SER A 452 18.11 -17.63 39.81
CA SER A 452 17.80 -17.79 38.38
C SER A 452 18.58 -16.85 37.45
N GLY A 453 19.40 -15.95 38.02
CA GLY A 453 20.13 -14.93 37.26
C GLY A 453 19.26 -13.75 36.83
N CYS A 454 18.01 -13.68 37.31
CA CYS A 454 17.12 -12.55 37.06
C CYS A 454 17.48 -11.38 38.00
N ALA A 455 17.75 -10.21 37.40
CA ALA A 455 18.02 -8.99 38.13
C ALA A 455 17.08 -7.88 37.67
N ALA A 456 16.26 -7.36 38.57
CA ALA A 456 15.31 -6.29 38.27
C ALA A 456 14.42 -6.57 37.01
N GLY A 457 13.96 -7.81 36.86
CA GLY A 457 13.12 -8.23 35.74
C GLY A 457 13.87 -8.49 34.43
N VAL A 458 15.20 -8.58 34.46
CA VAL A 458 16.04 -8.88 33.30
C VAL A 458 16.81 -10.18 33.53
N ASN A 459 16.74 -11.13 32.59
CA ASN A 459 17.53 -12.35 32.61
C ASN A 459 18.10 -12.60 31.21
N LEU A 460 19.33 -12.15 30.99
CA LEU A 460 19.99 -12.26 29.69
C LEU A 460 20.32 -13.70 29.28
N THR A 461 20.36 -14.65 30.24
CA THR A 461 20.58 -16.06 29.94
C THR A 461 19.36 -16.70 29.28
N GLU A 462 18.17 -16.22 29.63
CA GLU A 462 16.89 -16.67 29.08
C GLU A 462 16.32 -15.69 28.04
N ASP A 463 17.13 -14.68 27.63
CA ASP A 463 16.74 -13.64 26.69
C ASP A 463 15.49 -12.84 27.14
N ILE A 464 15.44 -12.54 28.45
CA ILE A 464 14.35 -11.74 29.04
C ILE A 464 14.82 -10.31 29.24
N VAL A 465 14.11 -9.35 28.66
CA VAL A 465 14.34 -7.92 28.82
C VAL A 465 13.06 -7.20 29.24
N LYS A 466 13.19 -5.97 29.73
CA LYS A 466 12.04 -5.14 30.05
C LYS A 466 11.36 -4.60 28.83
N ILE A 467 10.03 -4.58 28.86
CA ILE A 467 9.22 -3.75 27.98
C ILE A 467 8.79 -2.49 28.74
N VAL A 468 8.83 -1.34 28.07
CA VAL A 468 8.42 -0.04 28.62
C VAL A 468 7.36 0.55 27.72
N ALA A 469 6.21 0.90 28.26
CA ALA A 469 5.17 1.65 27.58
C ALA A 469 5.13 3.08 28.11
N LEU A 470 5.18 4.06 27.22
CA LEU A 470 5.11 5.48 27.54
C LEU A 470 3.89 6.10 26.87
N GLU A 471 3.01 6.73 27.64
CA GLU A 471 1.96 7.57 27.08
C GLU A 471 2.60 8.86 26.57
N ARG A 472 2.47 9.13 25.26
CA ARG A 472 3.19 10.22 24.57
C ARG A 472 2.33 11.43 24.23
N HIS A 473 1.04 11.38 24.51
CA HIS A 473 0.09 12.42 24.09
C HIS A 473 -0.25 13.41 25.22
N LYS A 474 -0.21 12.96 26.48
CA LYS A 474 -0.64 13.73 27.64
C LYS A 474 0.45 13.92 28.69
N ASN A 475 1.58 13.22 28.57
CA ASN A 475 2.69 13.12 29.51
C ASN A 475 2.37 12.29 30.74
#